data_66377f136c668f02129c1425547f89b5
#
_entry.id   66377f136c668f02129c1425547f89b5
#
_cell.length_a   1.000
_cell.length_b   1.000
_cell.length_c   1.000
_cell.angle_alpha   90.00
_cell.angle_beta   90.00
_cell.angle_gamma   90.00
#
_symmetry.space_group_name_H-M   'P 1'
#
loop_
_entity.id
_entity.type
_entity.pdbx_description
1 polymer ?
#
loop_
_entity_poly.entity_id
_entity_poly.type
_entity_poly.pdbx_seq_one_letter_code
_entity_poly.pdbx_strand_id
1 'polypeptide(L)'
;GLCFSKANGTVQLVNHKMNELGYILTGEEIQNANRFWKALVNGDVLPDVHCVTDSKQPEYRLSDGTVYTFKREKVENVFQITATDTTSLHKLTNRLRMNNEELEEMNARLRHYGETVDETTRARERLETKIRIHSELGQALLATRHTLSLPDADFQPIISTWNRNIAVLRTEAEPSQSSGLLNTLIDIAKSAGV
;
A
#
# COMPACT_ATOMS: atom_id res chain seq x y z
N GLY A 1 -17.76 12.30 -29.14
CA GLY A 1 -19.04 12.18 -29.84
C GLY A 1 -20.16 12.93 -29.14
N LEU A 2 -21.13 13.38 -29.89
CA LEU A 2 -22.25 14.17 -29.37
C LEU A 2 -23.54 13.82 -30.13
N CYS A 3 -24.65 13.56 -29.41
CA CYS A 3 -25.97 13.32 -29.97
C CYS A 3 -27.04 14.04 -29.13
N PHE A 4 -27.92 14.81 -29.76
CA PHE A 4 -29.11 15.40 -29.16
C PHE A 4 -30.37 14.74 -29.68
N SER A 5 -31.29 14.44 -28.79
CA SER A 5 -32.56 13.79 -29.15
C SER A 5 -33.73 14.32 -28.34
N LYS A 6 -34.94 14.18 -28.89
CA LYS A 6 -36.21 14.37 -28.16
C LYS A 6 -36.43 13.24 -27.13
N ALA A 7 -37.40 13.41 -26.24
CA ALA A 7 -37.77 12.43 -25.25
C ALA A 7 -38.20 11.06 -25.87
N ASN A 8 -38.78 11.07 -27.05
CA ASN A 8 -39.13 9.86 -27.79
C ASN A 8 -37.93 9.16 -28.48
N GLY A 9 -36.73 9.74 -28.38
CA GLY A 9 -35.52 9.20 -28.97
C GLY A 9 -35.21 9.69 -30.39
N THR A 10 -36.09 10.50 -31.00
CA THR A 10 -35.83 11.08 -32.33
C THR A 10 -34.58 11.93 -32.29
N VAL A 11 -33.59 11.62 -33.07
CA VAL A 11 -32.31 12.36 -33.18
C VAL A 11 -32.60 13.71 -33.82
N GLN A 12 -32.11 14.77 -33.17
CA GLN A 12 -32.17 16.12 -33.66
C GLN A 12 -30.83 16.57 -34.26
N LEU A 13 -29.74 16.12 -33.62
CA LEU A 13 -28.40 16.39 -34.07
C LEU A 13 -27.48 15.23 -33.63
N VAL A 14 -26.68 14.74 -34.54
CA VAL A 14 -25.61 13.81 -34.25
C VAL A 14 -24.36 14.27 -34.99
N ASN A 15 -23.24 14.34 -34.32
CA ASN A 15 -22.00 14.68 -35.00
C ASN A 15 -21.36 13.43 -35.63
N HIS A 16 -20.48 13.64 -36.61
CA HIS A 16 -19.86 12.58 -37.37
C HIS A 16 -19.21 11.52 -36.46
N LYS A 17 -18.48 11.95 -35.42
CA LYS A 17 -17.79 11.02 -34.49
C LYS A 17 -18.77 10.16 -33.70
N MET A 18 -19.93 10.67 -33.31
CA MET A 18 -20.93 9.89 -32.59
C MET A 18 -21.61 8.88 -33.54
N ASN A 19 -21.85 9.25 -34.77
CA ASN A 19 -22.42 8.35 -35.77
C ASN A 19 -21.47 7.21 -36.13
N GLU A 20 -20.18 7.51 -36.30
CA GLU A 20 -19.09 6.54 -36.48
C GLU A 20 -19.03 5.55 -35.30
N LEU A 21 -19.06 6.07 -34.04
CA LEU A 21 -19.11 5.23 -32.84
C LEU A 21 -20.38 4.37 -32.80
N GLY A 22 -21.53 4.92 -33.18
CA GLY A 22 -22.77 4.15 -33.30
C GLY A 22 -22.62 2.95 -34.22
N TYR A 23 -22.04 3.15 -35.40
CA TYR A 23 -21.78 2.10 -36.35
C TYR A 23 -20.79 1.05 -35.82
N ILE A 24 -19.69 1.47 -35.20
CA ILE A 24 -18.69 0.55 -34.63
C ILE A 24 -19.28 -0.28 -33.49
N LEU A 25 -20.16 0.30 -32.66
CA LEU A 25 -20.73 -0.35 -31.49
C LEU A 25 -21.90 -1.25 -31.81
N THR A 26 -22.81 -0.80 -32.68
CA THR A 26 -24.09 -1.48 -32.93
C THR A 26 -24.27 -1.99 -34.36
N GLY A 27 -23.36 -1.66 -35.28
CA GLY A 27 -23.44 -2.02 -36.70
C GLY A 27 -24.39 -1.14 -37.50
N GLU A 28 -25.05 -0.16 -36.87
CA GLU A 28 -26.06 0.71 -37.48
C GLU A 28 -25.80 2.18 -37.16
N GLU A 29 -26.27 3.08 -38.01
CA GLU A 29 -26.32 4.50 -37.72
C GLU A 29 -27.34 4.81 -36.60
N ILE A 30 -27.08 5.86 -35.83
CA ILE A 30 -27.97 6.24 -34.72
C ILE A 30 -29.24 6.92 -35.23
N GLN A 31 -30.24 6.13 -35.56
CA GLN A 31 -31.56 6.62 -35.97
C GLN A 31 -32.46 6.98 -34.77
N ASN A 32 -32.28 6.27 -33.65
CA ASN A 32 -33.04 6.50 -32.41
C ASN A 32 -32.10 6.43 -31.21
N ALA A 33 -31.93 7.56 -30.55
CA ALA A 33 -31.03 7.71 -29.40
C ALA A 33 -31.44 6.88 -28.17
N ASN A 34 -32.73 6.61 -27.97
CA ASN A 34 -33.19 5.75 -26.88
C ASN A 34 -32.85 4.29 -27.12
N ARG A 35 -32.98 3.81 -28.38
CA ARG A 35 -32.58 2.44 -28.76
C ARG A 35 -31.05 2.29 -28.61
N PHE A 36 -30.29 3.25 -29.11
CA PHE A 36 -28.84 3.25 -28.98
C PHE A 36 -28.39 3.24 -27.51
N TRP A 37 -28.96 4.11 -26.67
CA TRP A 37 -28.66 4.12 -25.23
C TRP A 37 -28.99 2.80 -24.53
N LYS A 38 -30.14 2.18 -24.85
CA LYS A 38 -30.51 0.87 -24.31
C LYS A 38 -29.51 -0.21 -24.71
N ALA A 39 -29.08 -0.23 -25.98
CA ALA A 39 -28.03 -1.16 -26.44
C ALA A 39 -26.75 -1.00 -25.66
N LEU A 40 -26.30 0.25 -25.40
CA LEU A 40 -25.13 0.51 -24.57
C LEU A 40 -25.29 0.06 -23.12
N VAL A 41 -26.45 0.25 -22.51
CA VAL A 41 -26.66 -0.13 -21.10
C VAL A 41 -26.81 -1.64 -20.95
N ASN A 42 -27.43 -2.30 -21.92
CA ASN A 42 -27.64 -3.75 -21.87
C ASN A 42 -26.44 -4.57 -22.37
N GLY A 43 -25.45 -3.91 -22.99
CA GLY A 43 -24.32 -4.61 -23.59
C GLY A 43 -24.63 -5.24 -24.96
N ASP A 44 -25.74 -4.82 -25.60
CA ASP A 44 -26.13 -5.28 -26.94
C ASP A 44 -25.26 -4.59 -28.02
N VAL A 45 -23.96 -4.89 -28.01
CA VAL A 45 -22.96 -4.34 -28.90
C VAL A 45 -22.28 -5.44 -29.71
N LEU A 46 -21.54 -5.05 -30.75
CA LEU A 46 -20.83 -6.01 -31.59
C LEU A 46 -19.74 -6.77 -30.78
N PRO A 47 -19.45 -8.03 -31.14
CA PRO A 47 -18.55 -8.91 -30.37
C PRO A 47 -17.11 -8.42 -30.29
N ASP A 48 -16.69 -7.54 -31.20
CA ASP A 48 -15.35 -6.95 -31.22
C ASP A 48 -15.17 -5.80 -30.23
N VAL A 49 -16.23 -5.46 -29.49
CA VAL A 49 -16.24 -4.38 -28.50
C VAL A 49 -16.42 -4.95 -27.10
N HIS A 50 -15.55 -4.57 -26.19
CA HIS A 50 -15.58 -5.07 -24.83
C HIS A 50 -16.09 -4.01 -23.85
N CYS A 51 -17.13 -4.35 -23.08
CA CYS A 51 -17.57 -3.53 -21.96
C CYS A 51 -16.48 -3.54 -20.88
N VAL A 52 -16.08 -2.36 -20.42
CA VAL A 52 -14.99 -2.21 -19.42
C VAL A 52 -15.55 -2.14 -18.01
N THR A 53 -16.78 -1.63 -17.83
CA THR A 53 -17.36 -1.39 -16.52
C THR A 53 -18.89 -1.56 -16.52
N ASP A 54 -19.42 -2.28 -15.52
CA ASP A 54 -20.87 -2.40 -15.24
C ASP A 54 -21.44 -1.17 -14.52
N SER A 55 -20.91 0.02 -14.79
CA SER A 55 -21.33 1.23 -14.12
C SER A 55 -22.54 1.88 -14.79
N LYS A 56 -23.18 2.84 -14.10
CA LYS A 56 -24.27 3.67 -14.67
C LYS A 56 -23.87 4.45 -15.93
N GLN A 57 -22.57 4.52 -16.20
CA GLN A 57 -21.99 5.13 -17.40
C GLN A 57 -21.29 4.03 -18.18
N PRO A 58 -21.89 3.57 -19.29
CA PRO A 58 -21.29 2.49 -20.09
C PRO A 58 -19.92 2.93 -20.66
N GLU A 59 -18.95 2.05 -20.50
CA GLU A 59 -17.59 2.24 -21.02
C GLU A 59 -17.23 1.10 -21.94
N TYR A 60 -16.77 1.43 -23.13
CA TYR A 60 -16.47 0.45 -24.15
C TYR A 60 -15.06 0.62 -24.68
N ARG A 61 -14.36 -0.51 -24.77
CA ARG A 61 -13.06 -0.61 -25.43
C ARG A 61 -13.27 -1.11 -26.84
N LEU A 62 -12.82 -0.34 -27.82
CA LEU A 62 -12.83 -0.69 -29.22
C LEU A 62 -11.66 -1.63 -29.58
N SER A 63 -11.72 -2.24 -30.75
CA SER A 63 -10.68 -3.13 -31.30
C SER A 63 -9.32 -2.46 -31.48
N ASP A 64 -9.27 -1.14 -31.67
CA ASP A 64 -8.05 -0.33 -31.75
C ASP A 64 -7.43 -0.01 -30.37
N GLY A 65 -8.08 -0.45 -29.29
CA GLY A 65 -7.66 -0.23 -27.90
C GLY A 65 -8.11 1.11 -27.31
N THR A 66 -8.83 1.95 -28.07
CA THR A 66 -9.43 3.19 -27.53
C THR A 66 -10.60 2.86 -26.61
N VAL A 67 -10.75 3.66 -25.54
CA VAL A 67 -11.83 3.51 -24.57
C VAL A 67 -12.71 4.75 -24.60
N TYR A 68 -13.99 4.52 -24.78
CA TYR A 68 -15.00 5.58 -24.76
C TYR A 68 -15.97 5.39 -23.60
N THR A 69 -16.18 6.47 -22.83
CA THR A 69 -17.21 6.55 -21.80
C THR A 69 -18.42 7.30 -22.35
N PHE A 70 -19.59 6.70 -22.20
CA PHE A 70 -20.86 7.27 -22.66
C PHE A 70 -21.63 7.81 -21.49
N LYS A 71 -22.12 9.05 -21.62
CA LYS A 71 -22.96 9.72 -20.63
C LYS A 71 -24.23 10.24 -21.27
N ARG A 72 -25.36 10.03 -20.60
CA ARG A 72 -26.66 10.57 -21.02
C ARG A 72 -27.17 11.56 -19.98
N GLU A 73 -27.49 12.76 -20.43
CA GLU A 73 -28.01 13.82 -19.58
C GLU A 73 -29.26 14.44 -20.20
N LYS A 74 -30.16 14.95 -19.37
CA LYS A 74 -31.29 15.74 -19.81
C LYS A 74 -30.90 17.21 -19.75
N VAL A 75 -30.97 17.88 -20.88
CA VAL A 75 -30.70 19.33 -21.02
C VAL A 75 -31.97 19.99 -21.47
N GLU A 76 -32.64 20.70 -20.56
CA GLU A 76 -33.98 21.32 -20.81
C GLU A 76 -34.99 20.26 -21.33
N ASN A 77 -35.40 20.38 -22.61
CA ASN A 77 -36.38 19.52 -23.27
C ASN A 77 -35.74 18.44 -24.17
N VAL A 78 -34.41 18.32 -24.21
CA VAL A 78 -33.70 17.34 -25.02
C VAL A 78 -32.84 16.44 -24.16
N PHE A 79 -32.52 15.25 -24.67
CA PHE A 79 -31.54 14.37 -24.11
C PHE A 79 -30.24 14.49 -24.92
N GLN A 80 -29.16 14.65 -24.20
CA GLN A 80 -27.81 14.67 -24.77
C GLN A 80 -27.10 13.36 -24.44
N ILE A 81 -26.52 12.71 -25.44
CA ILE A 81 -25.57 11.62 -25.25
C ILE A 81 -24.21 12.12 -25.68
N THR A 82 -23.24 11.97 -24.79
CA THR A 82 -21.84 12.31 -25.05
C THR A 82 -21.00 11.05 -25.02
N ALA A 83 -20.06 10.94 -25.96
CA ALA A 83 -19.01 9.93 -25.95
C ALA A 83 -17.66 10.65 -25.80
N THR A 84 -16.96 10.35 -24.71
CA THR A 84 -15.66 10.94 -24.38
C THR A 84 -14.59 9.87 -24.49
N ASP A 85 -13.50 10.18 -25.15
CA ASP A 85 -12.31 9.33 -25.16
C ASP A 85 -11.64 9.40 -23.77
N THR A 86 -11.63 8.27 -23.10
CA THR A 86 -11.04 8.10 -21.76
C THR A 86 -9.82 7.17 -21.77
N THR A 87 -9.27 6.88 -22.94
CA THR A 87 -8.14 5.97 -23.12
C THR A 87 -6.96 6.34 -22.23
N SER A 88 -6.58 7.62 -22.23
CA SER A 88 -5.47 8.12 -21.41
C SER A 88 -5.75 7.99 -19.92
N LEU A 89 -6.98 8.26 -19.49
CA LEU A 89 -7.41 8.12 -18.11
C LEU A 89 -7.32 6.66 -17.65
N HIS A 90 -7.83 5.72 -18.45
CA HIS A 90 -7.73 4.29 -18.16
C HIS A 90 -6.28 3.80 -18.07
N LYS A 91 -5.41 4.22 -19.00
CA LYS A 91 -3.99 3.89 -18.96
C LYS A 91 -3.32 4.42 -17.69
N LEU A 92 -3.63 5.66 -17.30
CA LEU A 92 -3.08 6.27 -16.10
C LEU A 92 -3.58 5.57 -14.83
N THR A 93 -4.89 5.31 -14.74
CA THR A 93 -5.49 4.62 -13.58
C THR A 93 -4.90 3.22 -13.41
N ASN A 94 -4.75 2.45 -14.49
CA ASN A 94 -4.12 1.14 -14.43
C ASN A 94 -2.65 1.23 -13.98
N ARG A 95 -1.90 2.21 -14.48
CA ARG A 95 -0.51 2.41 -14.07
C ARG A 95 -0.40 2.79 -12.59
N LEU A 96 -1.29 3.66 -12.11
CA LEU A 96 -1.35 4.02 -10.68
C LEU A 96 -1.66 2.80 -9.81
N ARG A 97 -2.61 1.96 -10.23
CA ARG A 97 -2.94 0.73 -9.51
C ARG A 97 -1.73 -0.20 -9.42
N MET A 98 -1.07 -0.48 -10.54
CA MET A 98 0.14 -1.31 -10.56
C MET A 98 1.26 -0.75 -9.67
N ASN A 99 1.50 0.58 -9.73
CA ASN A 99 2.50 1.22 -8.87
C ASN A 99 2.14 1.11 -7.39
N ASN A 100 0.85 1.23 -7.03
CA ASN A 100 0.40 1.06 -5.64
C ASN A 100 0.61 -0.38 -5.16
N GLU A 101 0.27 -1.37 -5.99
CA GLU A 101 0.50 -2.80 -5.68
C GLU A 101 2.00 -3.07 -5.44
N GLU A 102 2.88 -2.53 -6.31
CA GLU A 102 4.32 -2.64 -6.16
C GLU A 102 4.85 -1.95 -4.88
N LEU A 103 4.33 -0.76 -4.57
CA LEU A 103 4.68 -0.03 -3.34
C LEU A 103 4.24 -0.79 -2.09
N GLU A 104 3.05 -1.38 -2.08
CA GLU A 104 2.57 -2.21 -0.96
C GLU A 104 3.46 -3.43 -0.76
N GLU A 105 3.85 -4.12 -1.83
CA GLU A 105 4.77 -5.25 -1.77
C GLU A 105 6.15 -4.82 -1.24
N MET A 106 6.68 -3.71 -1.73
CA MET A 106 7.96 -3.17 -1.28
C MET A 106 7.91 -2.78 0.21
N ASN A 107 6.83 -2.13 0.66
CA ASN A 107 6.62 -1.80 2.07
C ASN A 107 6.54 -3.04 2.96
N ALA A 108 5.86 -4.09 2.50
CA ALA A 108 5.80 -5.36 3.23
C ALA A 108 7.20 -6.00 3.37
N ARG A 109 7.99 -5.99 2.30
CA ARG A 109 9.39 -6.46 2.33
C ARG A 109 10.25 -5.63 3.29
N LEU A 110 10.14 -4.29 3.25
CA LEU A 110 10.90 -3.40 4.13
C LEU A 110 10.56 -3.63 5.61
N ARG A 111 9.29 -3.84 5.95
CA ARG A 111 8.89 -4.19 7.32
C ARG A 111 9.52 -5.51 7.77
N HIS A 112 9.46 -6.52 6.93
CA HIS A 112 10.07 -7.82 7.24
C HIS A 112 11.60 -7.71 7.43
N TYR A 113 12.29 -6.94 6.58
CA TYR A 113 13.72 -6.66 6.77
C TYR A 113 14.00 -5.91 8.07
N GLY A 114 13.18 -4.90 8.41
CA GLY A 114 13.30 -4.16 9.65
C GLY A 114 13.18 -5.07 10.88
N GLU A 115 12.19 -5.95 10.91
CA GLU A 115 12.01 -6.94 11.98
C GLU A 115 13.23 -7.89 12.11
N THR A 116 13.72 -8.40 10.99
CA THR A 116 14.89 -9.29 10.96
C THR A 116 16.16 -8.59 11.44
N VAL A 117 16.37 -7.33 11.02
CA VAL A 117 17.53 -6.52 11.48
C VAL A 117 17.46 -6.25 12.97
N ASP A 118 16.27 -5.90 13.49
CA ASP A 118 16.06 -5.70 14.92
C ASP A 118 16.35 -6.95 15.74
N GLU A 119 15.86 -8.11 15.30
CA GLU A 119 16.11 -9.38 15.99
C GLU A 119 17.59 -9.74 15.99
N THR A 120 18.26 -9.61 14.84
CA THR A 120 19.70 -9.91 14.73
C THR A 120 20.55 -8.96 15.55
N THR A 121 20.20 -7.68 15.56
CA THR A 121 20.90 -6.66 16.37
C THR A 121 20.75 -6.95 17.86
N ARG A 122 19.53 -7.22 18.34
CA ARG A 122 19.27 -7.60 19.72
C ARG A 122 20.01 -8.91 20.13
N ALA A 123 20.03 -9.90 19.22
CA ALA A 123 20.74 -11.15 19.48
C ALA A 123 22.24 -10.92 19.59
N ARG A 124 22.81 -10.07 18.73
CA ARG A 124 24.22 -9.68 18.78
C ARG A 124 24.56 -8.93 20.05
N GLU A 125 23.80 -7.93 20.42
CA GLU A 125 23.99 -7.15 21.65
C GLU A 125 23.97 -8.06 22.90
N ARG A 126 23.00 -8.98 22.97
CA ARG A 126 22.92 -9.97 24.05
C ARG A 126 24.14 -10.88 24.10
N LEU A 127 24.65 -11.29 22.94
CA LEU A 127 25.86 -12.12 22.88
C LEU A 127 27.10 -11.35 23.32
N GLU A 128 27.29 -10.13 22.84
CA GLU A 128 28.39 -9.24 23.23
C GLU A 128 28.38 -8.98 24.73
N THR A 129 27.21 -8.72 25.31
CA THR A 129 27.04 -8.54 26.75
C THR A 129 27.38 -9.80 27.52
N LYS A 130 26.90 -10.97 27.09
CA LYS A 130 27.28 -12.26 27.73
C LYS A 130 28.79 -12.52 27.72
N ILE A 131 29.46 -12.24 26.59
CA ILE A 131 30.91 -12.40 26.47
C ILE A 131 31.62 -11.47 27.43
N ARG A 132 31.21 -10.20 27.51
CA ARG A 132 31.79 -9.21 28.43
C ARG A 132 31.63 -9.65 29.87
N ILE A 133 30.45 -10.02 30.31
CA ILE A 133 30.19 -10.47 31.68
C ILE A 133 31.00 -11.72 31.98
N HIS A 134 31.05 -12.69 31.09
CA HIS A 134 31.82 -13.92 31.29
C HIS A 134 33.33 -13.61 31.46
N SER A 135 33.85 -12.69 30.65
CA SER A 135 35.23 -12.23 30.76
C SER A 135 35.52 -11.51 32.10
N GLU A 136 34.65 -10.59 32.50
CA GLU A 136 34.79 -9.84 33.77
C GLU A 136 34.69 -10.76 34.99
N LEU A 137 33.73 -11.70 34.98
CA LEU A 137 33.62 -12.71 36.04
C LEU A 137 34.83 -13.64 36.08
N GLY A 138 35.32 -14.08 34.93
CA GLY A 138 36.55 -14.88 34.84
C GLY A 138 37.77 -14.16 35.42
N GLN A 139 37.93 -12.89 35.11
CA GLN A 139 39.01 -12.07 35.67
C GLN A 139 38.86 -11.88 37.20
N ALA A 140 37.65 -11.61 37.68
CA ALA A 140 37.36 -11.50 39.09
C ALA A 140 37.66 -12.78 39.88
N LEU A 141 37.29 -13.97 39.30
CA LEU A 141 37.62 -15.27 39.88
C LEU A 141 39.14 -15.51 39.96
N LEU A 142 39.89 -15.20 38.87
CA LEU A 142 41.33 -15.35 38.85
C LEU A 142 42.01 -14.43 39.89
N ALA A 143 41.57 -13.17 39.98
CA ALA A 143 42.02 -12.22 40.96
C ALA A 143 41.75 -12.73 42.38
N THR A 144 40.54 -13.22 42.65
CA THR A 144 40.15 -13.79 43.93
C THR A 144 41.07 -14.97 44.32
N ARG A 145 41.31 -15.89 43.39
CA ARG A 145 42.16 -17.06 43.59
C ARG A 145 43.63 -16.62 43.92
N HIS A 146 44.14 -15.66 43.17
CA HIS A 146 45.48 -15.13 43.39
C HIS A 146 45.62 -14.48 44.78
N THR A 147 44.66 -13.65 45.18
CA THR A 147 44.68 -12.96 46.49
C THR A 147 44.55 -13.93 47.66
N LEU A 148 43.71 -14.97 47.53
CA LEU A 148 43.59 -16.05 48.53
C LEU A 148 44.88 -16.86 48.76
N SER A 149 45.81 -16.81 47.79
CA SER A 149 47.11 -17.50 47.93
C SER A 149 48.19 -16.64 48.62
N LEU A 150 47.92 -15.37 48.97
CA LEU A 150 48.81 -14.46 49.63
C LEU A 150 48.53 -14.39 51.14
N PRO A 151 49.51 -14.45 52.02
CA PRO A 151 49.28 -14.55 53.47
C PRO A 151 48.79 -13.27 54.14
N ASP A 152 48.94 -12.06 53.51
CA ASP A 152 48.49 -10.77 54.04
C ASP A 152 47.76 -9.95 52.98
N ALA A 153 46.74 -10.55 52.36
CA ALA A 153 46.06 -9.92 51.26
C ALA A 153 44.94 -8.96 51.72
N ASP A 154 44.89 -7.77 51.07
CA ASP A 154 43.72 -6.89 51.15
C ASP A 154 42.61 -7.37 50.24
N PHE A 155 41.47 -7.73 50.82
CA PHE A 155 40.27 -8.24 50.11
C PHE A 155 39.31 -7.14 49.63
N GLN A 156 39.49 -5.90 50.04
CA GLN A 156 38.60 -4.78 49.71
C GLN A 156 38.48 -4.54 48.21
N PRO A 157 39.55 -4.57 47.39
CA PRO A 157 39.45 -4.41 45.93
C PRO A 157 38.66 -5.51 45.26
N ILE A 158 38.73 -6.75 45.78
CA ILE A 158 38.02 -7.91 45.25
C ILE A 158 36.53 -7.78 45.55
N ILE A 159 36.17 -7.43 46.78
CA ILE A 159 34.77 -7.25 47.18
C ILE A 159 34.15 -6.12 46.35
N SER A 160 34.86 -5.03 46.12
CA SER A 160 34.35 -3.92 45.27
C SER A 160 34.12 -4.35 43.82
N THR A 161 35.00 -5.21 43.26
CA THR A 161 34.87 -5.77 41.91
C THR A 161 33.66 -6.72 41.80
N TRP A 162 33.48 -7.59 42.78
CA TRP A 162 32.33 -8.49 42.83
C TRP A 162 31.03 -7.73 42.98
N ASN A 163 30.96 -6.72 43.85
CA ASN A 163 29.78 -5.89 44.02
C ASN A 163 29.37 -5.18 42.70
N ARG A 164 30.39 -4.65 41.96
CA ARG A 164 30.14 -4.06 40.65
C ARG A 164 29.62 -5.08 39.64
N ASN A 165 30.22 -6.28 39.56
CA ASN A 165 29.77 -7.32 38.65
C ASN A 165 28.34 -7.82 38.99
N ILE A 166 28.01 -7.93 40.27
CA ILE A 166 26.63 -8.29 40.72
C ILE A 166 25.65 -7.17 40.36
N ALA A 167 26.03 -5.91 40.47
CA ALA A 167 25.14 -4.80 40.07
C ALA A 167 24.83 -4.82 38.56
N VAL A 168 25.83 -5.11 37.71
CA VAL A 168 25.65 -5.28 36.26
C VAL A 168 24.71 -6.46 35.97
N LEU A 169 24.89 -7.59 36.60
CA LEU A 169 24.03 -8.76 36.44
C LEU A 169 22.59 -8.51 36.86
N ARG A 170 22.38 -7.68 37.90
CA ARG A 170 21.01 -7.29 38.35
C ARG A 170 20.31 -6.39 37.35
N THR A 171 21.02 -5.41 36.77
CA THR A 171 20.44 -4.51 35.76
C THR A 171 20.08 -5.25 34.48
N GLU A 172 20.78 -6.33 34.14
CA GLU A 172 20.47 -7.14 32.97
C GLU A 172 19.37 -8.20 33.23
N ALA A 173 19.19 -8.62 34.47
CA ALA A 173 18.11 -9.53 34.85
C ALA A 173 16.71 -8.89 34.87
N GLU A 174 16.64 -7.54 34.94
CA GLU A 174 15.37 -6.83 34.78
C GLU A 174 15.03 -6.72 33.29
N PRO A 175 13.84 -7.23 32.86
CA PRO A 175 13.40 -7.11 31.48
C PRO A 175 13.34 -5.62 31.12
N SER A 176 14.17 -5.22 30.18
CA SER A 176 14.30 -3.82 29.73
C SER A 176 12.94 -3.20 29.45
N GLN A 177 12.59 -2.16 30.18
CA GLN A 177 11.40 -1.30 30.00
C GLN A 177 11.44 -0.49 28.68
N SER A 178 12.31 -0.85 27.71
CA SER A 178 12.37 -0.20 26.42
C SER A 178 11.12 -0.39 25.55
N SER A 179 10.26 -1.38 25.88
CA SER A 179 8.94 -1.54 25.23
C SER A 179 7.98 -0.37 25.54
N GLY A 180 8.16 0.33 26.65
CA GLY A 180 7.28 1.43 27.03
C GLY A 180 7.47 2.68 26.16
N LEU A 181 8.70 2.97 25.74
CA LEU A 181 8.97 4.15 24.91
C LEU A 181 8.48 3.98 23.47
N LEU A 182 8.58 2.78 22.90
CA LEU A 182 8.03 2.48 21.58
C LEU A 182 6.50 2.52 21.56
N ASN A 183 5.86 2.00 22.60
CA ASN A 183 4.39 2.07 22.73
C ASN A 183 3.91 3.51 22.89
N THR A 184 4.62 4.34 23.67
CA THR A 184 4.30 5.77 23.78
C THR A 184 4.51 6.53 22.47
N LEU A 185 5.54 6.22 21.68
CA LEU A 185 5.75 6.80 20.35
C LEU A 185 4.68 6.37 19.34
N ILE A 186 4.26 5.12 19.38
CA ILE A 186 3.15 4.61 18.55
C ILE A 186 1.82 5.28 18.94
N ASP A 187 1.57 5.47 20.23
CA ASP A 187 0.35 6.15 20.69
C ASP A 187 0.35 7.64 20.33
N ILE A 188 1.50 8.31 20.39
CA ILE A 188 1.66 9.69 19.92
C ILE A 188 1.47 9.77 18.39
N ALA A 189 2.02 8.86 17.60
CA ALA A 189 1.82 8.81 16.16
C ALA A 189 0.35 8.59 15.78
N LYS A 190 -0.35 7.67 16.47
CA LYS A 190 -1.79 7.45 16.29
C LYS A 190 -2.63 8.67 16.69
N SER A 191 -2.24 9.38 17.75
CA SER A 191 -2.95 10.61 18.16
C SER A 191 -2.70 11.79 17.24
N ALA A 192 -1.59 11.79 16.51
CA ALA A 192 -1.24 12.80 15.50
C ALA A 192 -1.86 12.54 14.12
N GLY A 193 -2.63 11.45 13.95
CA GLY A 193 -3.36 11.17 12.71
C GLY A 193 -2.49 10.66 11.56
N VAL A 194 -1.35 10.04 11.87
CA VAL A 194 -0.47 9.35 10.90
C VAL A 194 -0.70 7.86 10.98
#